data_5438bd0af54d131339e597818cc6407b
#
_entry.id   5438bd0af54d131339e597818cc6407b
#
_cell.length_a   1.000
_cell.length_b   1.000
_cell.length_c   1.000
_cell.angle_alpha   90.00
_cell.angle_beta   90.00
_cell.angle_gamma   90.00
#
_symmetry.space_group_name_H-M   'P 1'
#
loop_
_entity.id
_entity.type
_entity.pdbx_description
1 polymer ?
#
loop_
_entity_poly.entity_id
_entity_poly.type
_entity_poly.pdbx_seq_one_letter_code
_entity_poly.pdbx_strand_id
1 'polypeptide(L)'
;MHSNNELFNFDQCSECKLVFLNPRVPLEQLKNYYTSHYLPYRGAKAWGMFEKLVGNSQHRLDLKRVKRVKDAHIISSESLILDVGCGKPSFLKACHQALNCQTMGIDFSDEGWKDQPADFEGLDLKVAEIKDLPSSLQPDVITMWHYLEHDYNPIENLSHLKSIAKPSTTLIIEIPNFDSASRRKYGKNWAGWHTPRHISLFSPDNIRLLLQKSGWKVSKLFTYGTMNPYLLYWMSEMEQKGIGWDKNMENKFLGFMLRMALFMPKKWKEKSSSLGIMTVIVTPQ
;
A
#
# COMPACT_ATOMS: atom_id res chain seq x y z
N MET A 1 14.27 6.45 -9.64
CA MET A 1 13.54 5.17 -9.78
C MET A 1 13.34 4.73 -11.21
N HIS A 2 13.57 5.56 -12.18
CA HIS A 2 13.56 5.19 -13.59
C HIS A 2 14.91 5.48 -14.22
N SER A 3 15.31 4.61 -15.17
CA SER A 3 16.50 4.81 -16.02
C SER A 3 16.37 6.01 -16.97
N ASN A 4 15.19 6.60 -17.05
CA ASN A 4 14.91 7.76 -17.89
C ASN A 4 15.01 9.00 -17.01
N ASN A 5 15.80 9.99 -17.41
CA ASN A 5 15.93 11.29 -16.76
C ASN A 5 14.66 12.16 -16.91
N GLU A 6 13.47 11.53 -16.82
CA GLU A 6 12.19 12.24 -16.89
C GLU A 6 11.97 13.05 -15.61
N LEU A 7 11.61 14.31 -15.78
CA LEU A 7 11.27 15.20 -14.69
C LEU A 7 9.77 15.18 -14.46
N PHE A 8 9.37 14.96 -13.23
CA PHE A 8 7.98 15.00 -12.80
C PHE A 8 7.77 16.12 -11.79
N ASN A 9 6.64 16.82 -11.90
CA ASN A 9 6.29 17.89 -11.00
C ASN A 9 5.11 17.50 -10.12
N PHE A 10 5.12 17.99 -8.90
CA PHE A 10 3.99 17.89 -7.98
C PHE A 10 3.50 19.28 -7.65
N ASP A 11 2.19 19.49 -7.78
CA ASP A 11 1.52 20.69 -7.34
C ASP A 11 0.83 20.46 -6.00
N GLN A 12 0.52 21.54 -5.30
CA GLN A 12 -0.26 21.49 -4.07
C GLN A 12 -1.54 22.29 -4.25
N CYS A 13 -2.68 21.66 -4.00
CA CYS A 13 -3.97 22.34 -3.99
C CYS A 13 -3.98 23.48 -2.97
N SER A 14 -4.39 24.68 -3.41
CA SER A 14 -4.46 25.85 -2.54
C SER A 14 -5.51 25.73 -1.43
N GLU A 15 -6.54 24.92 -1.63
CA GLU A 15 -7.64 24.72 -0.68
C GLU A 15 -7.36 23.58 0.29
N CYS A 16 -7.33 22.32 -0.21
CA CYS A 16 -7.24 21.13 0.64
C CYS A 16 -5.79 20.69 0.94
N LYS A 17 -4.78 21.38 0.38
CA LYS A 17 -3.35 21.08 0.55
C LYS A 17 -2.92 19.68 0.08
N LEU A 18 -3.78 18.96 -0.66
CA LEU A 18 -3.37 17.71 -1.31
C LEU A 18 -2.20 17.99 -2.27
N VAL A 19 -1.18 17.19 -2.21
CA VAL A 19 -0.06 17.20 -3.15
C VAL A 19 -0.30 16.14 -4.21
N PHE A 20 -0.20 16.50 -5.47
CA PHE A 20 -0.54 15.61 -6.58
C PHE A 20 0.39 15.82 -7.76
N LEU A 21 0.61 14.74 -8.51
CA LEU A 21 1.41 14.75 -9.73
C LEU A 21 0.71 15.55 -10.82
N ASN A 22 1.41 16.55 -11.42
CA ASN A 22 0.86 17.40 -12.46
C ASN A 22 1.95 17.79 -13.50
N PRO A 23 1.76 17.46 -14.82
CA PRO A 23 0.71 16.62 -15.35
C PRO A 23 0.83 15.15 -14.91
N ARG A 24 -0.32 14.46 -14.78
CA ARG A 24 -0.35 13.01 -14.56
C ARG A 24 0.03 12.27 -15.83
N VAL A 25 0.73 11.15 -15.68
CA VAL A 25 0.94 10.23 -16.80
C VAL A 25 -0.41 9.68 -17.25
N PRO A 26 -0.73 9.64 -18.56
CA PRO A 26 -1.93 8.97 -19.05
C PRO A 26 -2.00 7.51 -18.57
N LEU A 27 -3.22 7.03 -18.23
CA LEU A 27 -3.41 5.70 -17.65
C LEU A 27 -2.88 4.58 -18.55
N GLU A 28 -3.04 4.72 -19.89
CA GLU A 28 -2.56 3.75 -20.88
C GLU A 28 -1.02 3.67 -20.90
N GLN A 29 -0.34 4.70 -20.48
CA GLN A 29 1.14 4.76 -20.43
C GLN A 29 1.69 4.33 -19.06
N LEU A 30 0.85 4.31 -18.03
CA LEU A 30 1.28 4.01 -16.67
C LEU A 30 1.93 2.63 -16.54
N LYS A 31 1.44 1.64 -17.31
CA LYS A 31 2.01 0.28 -17.37
C LYS A 31 3.51 0.26 -17.71
N ASN A 32 4.00 1.24 -18.46
CA ASN A 32 5.41 1.33 -18.83
C ASN A 32 6.33 1.59 -17.63
N TYR A 33 5.76 2.06 -16.52
CA TYR A 33 6.46 2.33 -15.27
C TYR A 33 6.37 1.16 -14.26
N TYR A 34 5.58 0.12 -14.56
CA TYR A 34 5.51 -1.14 -13.81
C TYR A 34 6.31 -2.23 -14.54
N THR A 35 7.62 -2.03 -14.62
CA THR A 35 8.53 -2.95 -15.32
C THR A 35 8.87 -4.17 -14.44
N SER A 36 9.50 -5.21 -15.03
CA SER A 36 10.04 -6.37 -14.30
C SER A 36 11.06 -5.98 -13.21
N HIS A 37 11.59 -4.76 -13.24
CA HIS A 37 12.47 -4.21 -12.20
C HIS A 37 11.73 -3.57 -11.03
N TYR A 38 10.41 -3.49 -11.10
CA TYR A 38 9.60 -2.95 -10.01
C TYR A 38 9.74 -3.82 -8.77
N LEU A 39 10.28 -3.25 -7.68
CA LEU A 39 10.66 -3.99 -6.49
C LEU A 39 9.53 -4.85 -5.88
N PRO A 40 8.27 -4.40 -5.81
CA PRO A 40 7.16 -5.24 -5.35
C PRO A 40 6.93 -6.50 -6.20
N TYR A 41 7.15 -6.45 -7.52
CA TYR A 41 7.06 -7.64 -8.39
C TYR A 41 8.26 -8.58 -8.18
N ARG A 42 9.45 -8.03 -8.01
CA ARG A 42 10.66 -8.83 -7.72
C ARG A 42 10.61 -9.49 -6.36
N GLY A 43 9.95 -8.86 -5.40
CA GLY A 43 9.77 -9.38 -4.05
C GLY A 43 11.07 -9.85 -3.39
N ALA A 44 10.99 -11.00 -2.70
CA ALA A 44 12.13 -11.58 -1.99
C ALA A 44 13.26 -12.03 -2.94
N LYS A 45 12.95 -12.41 -4.19
CA LYS A 45 13.94 -12.85 -5.20
C LYS A 45 15.01 -11.80 -5.49
N ALA A 46 14.70 -10.50 -5.31
CA ALA A 46 15.67 -9.41 -5.48
C ALA A 46 16.88 -9.50 -4.53
N TRP A 47 16.80 -10.31 -3.47
CA TRP A 47 17.76 -10.39 -2.39
C TRP A 47 18.68 -11.61 -2.46
N GLY A 48 18.68 -12.38 -3.57
CA GLY A 48 19.57 -13.50 -3.81
C GLY A 48 19.52 -14.54 -2.68
N MET A 49 20.68 -14.90 -2.09
CA MET A 49 20.76 -15.91 -1.02
C MET A 49 19.90 -15.57 0.22
N PHE A 50 19.49 -14.31 0.40
CA PHE A 50 18.65 -13.88 1.51
C PHE A 50 17.15 -13.93 1.19
N GLU A 51 16.74 -14.48 0.04
CA GLU A 51 15.35 -14.59 -0.41
C GLU A 51 14.43 -15.16 0.68
N LYS A 52 14.84 -16.25 1.31
CA LYS A 52 14.04 -16.91 2.37
C LYS A 52 13.81 -16.01 3.59
N LEU A 53 14.84 -15.24 4.00
CA LEU A 53 14.73 -14.32 5.13
C LEU A 53 13.79 -13.14 4.81
N VAL A 54 13.86 -12.62 3.59
CA VAL A 54 12.97 -11.55 3.13
C VAL A 54 11.55 -12.07 2.96
N GLY A 55 11.36 -13.29 2.44
CA GLY A 55 10.05 -13.95 2.36
C GLY A 55 9.40 -14.12 3.74
N ASN A 56 10.16 -14.55 4.74
CA ASN A 56 9.68 -14.62 6.13
C ASN A 56 9.30 -13.23 6.68
N SER A 57 10.00 -12.16 6.27
CA SER A 57 9.64 -10.80 6.64
C SER A 57 8.32 -10.36 6.00
N GLN A 58 8.06 -10.73 4.74
CA GLN A 58 6.80 -10.51 4.06
C GLN A 58 5.66 -11.24 4.78
N HIS A 59 5.83 -12.51 5.09
CA HIS A 59 4.83 -13.27 5.84
C HIS A 59 4.49 -12.62 7.20
N ARG A 60 5.51 -12.12 7.92
CA ARG A 60 5.28 -11.36 9.17
C ARG A 60 4.51 -10.06 8.95
N LEU A 61 4.71 -9.40 7.81
CA LEU A 61 3.93 -8.22 7.43
C LEU A 61 2.47 -8.60 7.18
N ASP A 62 2.23 -9.69 6.45
CA ASP A 62 0.88 -10.18 6.16
C ASP A 62 0.14 -10.54 7.46
N LEU A 63 0.81 -11.22 8.40
CA LEU A 63 0.22 -11.52 9.72
C LEU A 63 -0.09 -10.25 10.55
N LYS A 64 0.69 -9.17 10.41
CA LYS A 64 0.34 -7.88 11.04
C LYS A 64 -0.90 -7.25 10.42
N ARG A 65 -1.07 -7.38 9.09
CA ARG A 65 -2.26 -6.93 8.37
C ARG A 65 -3.49 -7.75 8.79
N VAL A 66 -3.36 -9.08 8.88
CA VAL A 66 -4.40 -9.97 9.44
C VAL A 66 -4.80 -9.52 10.85
N LYS A 67 -3.81 -9.26 11.71
CA LYS A 67 -4.09 -8.74 13.06
C LYS A 67 -4.82 -7.38 12.99
N ARG A 68 -4.45 -6.49 12.09
CA ARG A 68 -5.12 -5.20 11.91
C ARG A 68 -6.59 -5.39 11.52
N VAL A 69 -6.89 -6.34 10.64
CA VAL A 69 -8.26 -6.72 10.28
C VAL A 69 -9.03 -7.20 11.52
N LYS A 70 -8.47 -8.15 12.28
CA LYS A 70 -9.08 -8.67 13.53
C LYS A 70 -9.34 -7.58 14.58
N ASP A 71 -8.42 -6.62 14.71
CA ASP A 71 -8.55 -5.52 15.67
C ASP A 71 -9.62 -4.49 15.22
N ALA A 72 -9.98 -4.48 13.93
CA ALA A 72 -10.91 -3.52 13.34
C ALA A 72 -12.32 -4.09 13.12
N HIS A 73 -12.46 -5.41 12.89
CA HIS A 73 -13.72 -6.06 12.57
C HIS A 73 -13.78 -7.49 13.14
N ILE A 74 -14.99 -7.93 13.53
CA ILE A 74 -15.23 -9.32 13.98
C ILE A 74 -15.37 -10.19 12.73
N ILE A 75 -14.50 -11.19 12.58
CA ILE A 75 -14.47 -12.06 11.41
C ILE A 75 -15.03 -13.44 11.77
N SER A 76 -15.90 -13.94 10.90
CA SER A 76 -16.42 -15.32 10.88
C SER A 76 -16.02 -16.04 9.58
N SER A 77 -16.33 -17.31 9.47
CA SER A 77 -16.13 -18.10 8.23
C SER A 77 -16.91 -17.57 7.02
N GLU A 78 -18.01 -16.88 7.26
CA GLU A 78 -18.88 -16.30 6.22
C GLU A 78 -18.49 -14.86 5.86
N SER A 79 -17.59 -14.26 6.64
CA SER A 79 -17.12 -12.90 6.37
C SER A 79 -16.31 -12.84 5.06
N LEU A 80 -16.58 -11.82 4.25
CA LEU A 80 -15.87 -11.54 3.01
C LEU A 80 -14.87 -10.39 3.21
N ILE A 81 -13.59 -10.67 2.97
CA ILE A 81 -12.52 -9.67 2.89
C ILE A 81 -12.23 -9.37 1.43
N LEU A 82 -12.43 -8.13 1.00
CA LEU A 82 -12.05 -7.61 -0.32
C LEU A 82 -10.74 -6.83 -0.20
N ASP A 83 -9.70 -7.25 -0.93
CA ASP A 83 -8.43 -6.52 -1.04
C ASP A 83 -8.31 -5.83 -2.39
N VAL A 84 -8.29 -4.50 -2.38
CA VAL A 84 -8.23 -3.67 -3.59
C VAL A 84 -6.77 -3.32 -3.87
N GLY A 85 -6.32 -3.64 -5.09
CA GLY A 85 -4.91 -3.55 -5.45
C GLY A 85 -4.09 -4.65 -4.77
N CYS A 86 -4.57 -5.90 -4.84
CA CYS A 86 -4.01 -7.02 -4.08
C CYS A 86 -2.58 -7.40 -4.50
N GLY A 87 -2.12 -6.99 -5.70
CA GLY A 87 -0.80 -7.27 -6.22
C GLY A 87 -0.43 -8.75 -6.09
N LYS A 88 0.61 -9.06 -5.29
CA LYS A 88 0.88 -10.44 -4.87
C LYS A 88 -0.02 -10.78 -3.67
N PRO A 89 -1.03 -11.68 -3.82
CA PRO A 89 -2.11 -11.84 -2.84
C PRO A 89 -1.71 -12.66 -1.59
N SER A 90 -0.47 -12.49 -1.11
CA SER A 90 0.05 -13.18 0.09
C SER A 90 -0.72 -12.80 1.36
N PHE A 91 -1.21 -11.56 1.44
CA PHE A 91 -2.07 -11.11 2.53
C PHE A 91 -3.43 -11.84 2.53
N LEU A 92 -4.08 -11.99 1.38
CA LEU A 92 -5.34 -12.73 1.27
C LEU A 92 -5.15 -14.21 1.62
N LYS A 93 -4.04 -14.82 1.17
CA LYS A 93 -3.66 -16.18 1.59
C LYS A 93 -3.52 -16.28 3.11
N ALA A 94 -2.86 -15.31 3.74
CA ALA A 94 -2.72 -15.29 5.19
C ALA A 94 -4.07 -15.08 5.91
N CYS A 95 -4.98 -14.27 5.36
CA CYS A 95 -6.35 -14.12 5.87
C CYS A 95 -7.12 -15.43 5.78
N HIS A 96 -7.14 -16.06 4.61
CA HIS A 96 -7.83 -17.33 4.39
C HIS A 96 -7.36 -18.40 5.39
N GLN A 97 -6.04 -18.55 5.55
CA GLN A 97 -5.45 -19.53 6.45
C GLN A 97 -5.66 -19.24 7.94
N ALA A 98 -5.58 -17.96 8.34
CA ALA A 98 -5.61 -17.59 9.76
C ALA A 98 -7.01 -17.29 10.29
N LEU A 99 -7.96 -16.95 9.43
CA LEU A 99 -9.31 -16.49 9.79
C LEU A 99 -10.40 -17.45 9.31
N ASN A 100 -10.07 -18.38 8.39
CA ASN A 100 -11.02 -19.28 7.75
C ASN A 100 -12.24 -18.54 7.17
N CYS A 101 -12.00 -17.39 6.50
CA CYS A 101 -13.02 -16.52 5.91
C CYS A 101 -12.93 -16.53 4.38
N GLN A 102 -13.96 -15.98 3.73
CA GLN A 102 -13.95 -15.74 2.30
C GLN A 102 -13.04 -14.56 1.96
N THR A 103 -12.33 -14.67 0.85
CA THR A 103 -11.40 -13.63 0.39
C THR A 103 -11.57 -13.39 -1.10
N MET A 104 -11.56 -12.12 -1.49
CA MET A 104 -11.54 -11.67 -2.88
C MET A 104 -10.44 -10.64 -3.05
N GLY A 105 -9.65 -10.77 -4.11
CA GLY A 105 -8.64 -9.80 -4.52
C GLY A 105 -8.93 -9.24 -5.91
N ILE A 106 -8.82 -7.93 -6.06
CA ILE A 106 -8.82 -7.28 -7.37
C ILE A 106 -7.54 -6.51 -7.59
N ASP A 107 -7.06 -6.53 -8.82
CA ASP A 107 -5.93 -5.72 -9.28
C ASP A 107 -6.11 -5.41 -10.76
N PHE A 108 -5.42 -4.37 -11.27
CA PHE A 108 -5.43 -4.03 -12.69
C PHE A 108 -4.65 -5.04 -13.57
N SER A 109 -3.89 -5.94 -12.94
CA SER A 109 -3.02 -6.92 -13.59
C SER A 109 -2.91 -8.20 -12.77
N ASP A 110 -2.73 -9.33 -13.41
CA ASP A 110 -2.48 -10.65 -12.80
C ASP A 110 -0.99 -10.97 -12.57
N GLU A 111 -0.09 -10.02 -12.84
CA GLU A 111 1.37 -10.20 -12.72
C GLU A 111 1.82 -10.72 -11.34
N GLY A 112 1.03 -10.45 -10.31
CA GLY A 112 1.32 -10.88 -8.94
C GLY A 112 1.05 -12.36 -8.66
N TRP A 113 0.23 -13.06 -9.50
CA TRP A 113 -0.20 -14.44 -9.23
C TRP A 113 -0.24 -15.37 -10.44
N LYS A 114 -0.23 -14.88 -11.69
CA LYS A 114 -0.37 -15.72 -12.92
C LYS A 114 0.70 -16.80 -13.06
N ASP A 115 1.93 -16.51 -12.62
CA ASP A 115 3.07 -17.43 -12.75
C ASP A 115 3.15 -18.48 -11.62
N GLN A 116 2.35 -18.31 -10.56
CA GLN A 116 2.33 -19.17 -9.37
C GLN A 116 0.90 -19.45 -8.90
N PRO A 117 -0.01 -19.92 -9.79
CA PRO A 117 -1.44 -20.07 -9.44
C PRO A 117 -1.66 -21.06 -8.28
N ALA A 118 -0.85 -22.11 -8.18
CA ALA A 118 -0.94 -23.09 -7.09
C ALA A 118 -0.66 -22.49 -5.70
N ASP A 119 0.12 -21.40 -5.63
CA ASP A 119 0.40 -20.73 -4.37
C ASP A 119 -0.85 -20.02 -3.79
N PHE A 120 -1.83 -19.73 -4.64
CA PHE A 120 -3.02 -18.94 -4.33
C PHE A 120 -4.33 -19.69 -4.63
N GLU A 121 -4.24 -21.02 -4.71
CA GLU A 121 -5.41 -21.88 -4.86
C GLU A 121 -6.43 -21.61 -3.74
N GLY A 122 -7.72 -21.56 -4.10
CA GLY A 122 -8.81 -21.27 -3.17
C GLY A 122 -9.08 -19.78 -2.92
N LEU A 123 -8.30 -18.85 -3.51
CA LEU A 123 -8.57 -17.43 -3.45
C LEU A 123 -9.38 -16.98 -4.69
N ASP A 124 -10.38 -16.11 -4.51
CA ASP A 124 -11.09 -15.45 -5.62
C ASP A 124 -10.27 -14.22 -6.06
N LEU A 125 -9.51 -14.35 -7.17
CA LEU A 125 -8.66 -13.29 -7.69
C LEU A 125 -9.13 -12.86 -9.08
N LYS A 126 -9.28 -11.55 -9.29
CA LYS A 126 -9.78 -10.99 -10.54
C LYS A 126 -8.92 -9.83 -11.03
N VAL A 127 -8.68 -9.81 -12.35
CA VAL A 127 -8.23 -8.60 -13.03
C VAL A 127 -9.46 -7.72 -13.24
N ALA A 128 -9.60 -6.69 -12.43
CA ALA A 128 -10.76 -5.82 -12.42
C ALA A 128 -10.44 -4.45 -11.80
N GLU A 129 -11.21 -3.44 -12.14
CA GLU A 129 -11.23 -2.15 -11.48
C GLU A 129 -12.36 -2.09 -10.42
N ILE A 130 -12.31 -1.14 -9.52
CA ILE A 130 -13.34 -0.95 -8.47
C ILE A 130 -14.73 -0.77 -9.08
N LYS A 131 -14.83 -0.05 -10.19
CA LYS A 131 -16.11 0.19 -10.90
C LYS A 131 -16.77 -1.08 -11.43
N ASP A 132 -16.02 -2.16 -11.64
CA ASP A 132 -16.49 -3.43 -12.17
C ASP A 132 -17.09 -4.35 -11.07
N LEU A 133 -16.96 -3.97 -9.79
CA LEU A 133 -17.50 -4.72 -8.68
C LEU A 133 -19.02 -4.62 -8.65
N PRO A 134 -19.73 -5.77 -8.54
CA PRO A 134 -21.17 -5.76 -8.54
C PRO A 134 -21.74 -5.17 -7.23
N SER A 135 -22.87 -4.48 -7.32
CA SER A 135 -23.57 -3.90 -6.17
C SER A 135 -24.02 -4.93 -5.12
N SER A 136 -24.11 -6.21 -5.51
CA SER A 136 -24.48 -7.32 -4.64
C SER A 136 -23.34 -7.90 -3.81
N LEU A 137 -22.10 -7.41 -3.96
CA LEU A 137 -20.89 -8.02 -3.35
C LEU A 137 -20.92 -7.96 -1.81
N GLN A 138 -21.27 -6.83 -1.22
CA GLN A 138 -21.43 -6.61 0.23
C GLN A 138 -20.29 -7.14 1.12
N PRO A 139 -19.02 -6.70 0.95
CA PRO A 139 -17.91 -7.14 1.76
C PRO A 139 -18.04 -6.70 3.23
N ASP A 140 -17.53 -7.52 4.16
CA ASP A 140 -17.45 -7.19 5.58
C ASP A 140 -16.24 -6.29 5.89
N VAL A 141 -15.13 -6.59 5.22
CA VAL A 141 -13.91 -5.78 5.31
C VAL A 141 -13.42 -5.48 3.89
N ILE A 142 -13.04 -4.24 3.67
CA ILE A 142 -12.32 -3.80 2.47
C ILE A 142 -10.93 -3.35 2.92
N THR A 143 -9.90 -3.74 2.18
CA THR A 143 -8.52 -3.32 2.46
C THR A 143 -7.90 -2.65 1.24
N MET A 144 -7.07 -1.62 1.50
CA MET A 144 -6.23 -0.92 0.52
C MET A 144 -4.83 -0.78 1.13
N TRP A 145 -3.90 -1.67 0.77
CA TRP A 145 -2.53 -1.62 1.25
C TRP A 145 -1.63 -0.96 0.20
N HIS A 146 -1.36 0.34 0.36
CA HIS A 146 -0.57 1.11 -0.61
C HIS A 146 -1.17 1.12 -2.02
N TYR A 147 -2.49 1.34 -2.09
CA TYR A 147 -3.25 1.43 -3.34
C TYR A 147 -3.75 2.85 -3.62
N LEU A 148 -4.32 3.54 -2.62
CA LEU A 148 -5.07 4.78 -2.82
C LEU A 148 -4.21 5.93 -3.37
N GLU A 149 -2.91 5.94 -3.10
CA GLU A 149 -1.95 6.89 -3.65
C GLU A 149 -1.72 6.74 -5.17
N HIS A 150 -2.12 5.60 -5.74
CA HIS A 150 -2.04 5.30 -7.17
C HIS A 150 -3.38 5.54 -7.90
N ASP A 151 -4.46 5.78 -7.16
CA ASP A 151 -5.81 5.85 -7.70
C ASP A 151 -6.05 7.16 -8.46
N TYR A 152 -6.46 7.05 -9.74
CA TYR A 152 -6.74 8.19 -10.63
C TYR A 152 -8.07 8.88 -10.31
N ASN A 153 -9.03 8.16 -9.73
CA ASN A 153 -10.38 8.63 -9.43
C ASN A 153 -10.80 8.30 -7.98
N PRO A 154 -10.05 8.76 -6.97
CA PRO A 154 -10.22 8.27 -5.60
C PRO A 154 -11.59 8.61 -4.99
N ILE A 155 -12.22 9.73 -5.36
CA ILE A 155 -13.57 10.08 -4.87
C ILE A 155 -14.61 9.10 -5.44
N GLU A 156 -14.59 8.86 -6.75
CA GLU A 156 -15.54 7.99 -7.43
C GLU A 156 -15.39 6.55 -6.95
N ASN A 157 -14.16 6.05 -6.87
CA ASN A 157 -13.85 4.70 -6.44
C ASN A 157 -14.25 4.45 -4.98
N LEU A 158 -13.92 5.36 -4.07
CA LEU A 158 -14.34 5.27 -2.67
C LEU A 158 -15.86 5.36 -2.52
N SER A 159 -16.54 6.19 -3.34
CA SER A 159 -18.00 6.29 -3.35
C SER A 159 -18.65 5.00 -3.87
N HIS A 160 -18.07 4.36 -4.89
CA HIS A 160 -18.54 3.07 -5.38
C HIS A 160 -18.34 1.97 -4.32
N LEU A 161 -17.18 1.91 -3.66
CA LEU A 161 -16.96 0.98 -2.54
C LEU A 161 -17.96 1.20 -1.40
N LYS A 162 -18.32 2.46 -1.13
CA LYS A 162 -19.37 2.76 -0.15
C LYS A 162 -20.74 2.25 -0.57
N SER A 163 -21.07 2.31 -1.87
CA SER A 163 -22.36 1.85 -2.38
C SER A 163 -22.56 0.33 -2.29
N ILE A 164 -21.46 -0.45 -2.32
CA ILE A 164 -21.49 -1.91 -2.15
C ILE A 164 -21.26 -2.35 -0.70
N ALA A 165 -20.97 -1.41 0.21
CA ALA A 165 -20.69 -1.71 1.61
C ALA A 165 -21.95 -1.96 2.42
N LYS A 166 -21.91 -2.92 3.34
CA LYS A 166 -22.91 -3.07 4.41
C LYS A 166 -22.75 -1.90 5.40
N PRO A 167 -23.78 -1.55 6.18
CA PRO A 167 -23.62 -0.57 7.27
C PRO A 167 -22.50 -0.91 8.28
N SER A 168 -22.21 -2.21 8.45
CA SER A 168 -21.16 -2.74 9.32
C SER A 168 -19.79 -2.84 8.67
N THR A 169 -19.69 -2.64 7.35
CA THR A 169 -18.41 -2.79 6.61
C THR A 169 -17.31 -1.89 7.21
N THR A 170 -16.14 -2.45 7.34
CA THR A 170 -14.93 -1.70 7.74
C THR A 170 -13.99 -1.59 6.54
N LEU A 171 -13.61 -0.36 6.17
CA LEU A 171 -12.54 -0.12 5.17
C LEU A 171 -11.25 0.27 5.90
N ILE A 172 -10.15 -0.42 5.57
CA ILE A 172 -8.81 -0.18 6.13
C ILE A 172 -7.90 0.29 5.00
N ILE A 173 -7.34 1.49 5.14
CA ILE A 173 -6.44 2.10 4.16
C ILE A 173 -5.07 2.30 4.82
N GLU A 174 -4.00 1.79 4.21
CA GLU A 174 -2.62 2.08 4.62
C GLU A 174 -1.87 2.72 3.45
N ILE A 175 -1.32 3.93 3.68
CA ILE A 175 -0.66 4.74 2.66
C ILE A 175 0.55 5.49 3.22
N PRO A 176 1.50 5.97 2.38
CA PRO A 176 2.53 6.88 2.81
C PRO A 176 1.92 8.16 3.39
N ASN A 177 2.47 8.62 4.52
CA ASN A 177 2.06 9.88 5.12
C ASN A 177 2.95 11.02 4.62
N PHE A 178 2.38 11.95 3.85
CA PHE A 178 3.09 13.12 3.35
C PHE A 178 3.58 14.01 4.51
N ASP A 179 2.84 14.10 5.60
CA ASP A 179 3.28 14.82 6.80
C ASP A 179 4.05 13.91 7.76
N SER A 180 5.19 13.40 7.29
CA SER A 180 6.01 12.46 8.06
C SER A 180 7.44 12.94 8.29
N ALA A 181 8.10 12.37 9.28
CA ALA A 181 9.49 12.62 9.60
C ALA A 181 10.43 12.17 8.47
N SER A 182 10.11 11.09 7.74
CA SER A 182 10.90 10.65 6.58
C SER A 182 10.85 11.66 5.45
N ARG A 183 9.66 12.19 5.12
CA ARG A 183 9.51 13.21 4.08
C ARG A 183 10.25 14.49 4.45
N ARG A 184 10.14 14.97 5.69
CA ARG A 184 10.88 16.16 6.15
C ARG A 184 12.38 15.95 6.10
N LYS A 185 12.87 14.74 6.43
CA LYS A 185 14.30 14.44 6.41
C LYS A 185 14.88 14.39 4.99
N TYR A 186 14.20 13.74 4.05
CA TYR A 186 14.75 13.43 2.73
C TYR A 186 14.32 14.40 1.62
N GLY A 187 13.33 15.26 1.87
CA GLY A 187 12.87 16.28 0.92
C GLY A 187 12.58 15.69 -0.47
N LYS A 188 13.26 16.17 -1.49
CA LYS A 188 13.10 15.69 -2.89
C LYS A 188 13.51 14.22 -3.11
N ASN A 189 14.33 13.65 -2.22
CA ASN A 189 14.75 12.25 -2.29
C ASN A 189 13.87 11.33 -1.45
N TRP A 190 12.74 11.79 -0.94
CA TRP A 190 11.84 10.94 -0.18
C TRP A 190 11.22 9.86 -1.06
N ALA A 191 11.37 8.60 -0.66
CA ALA A 191 10.88 7.46 -1.44
C ALA A 191 9.35 7.44 -1.59
N GLY A 192 8.62 8.15 -0.73
CA GLY A 192 7.17 8.29 -0.84
C GLY A 192 6.69 9.10 -2.05
N TRP A 193 7.58 9.83 -2.75
CA TRP A 193 7.22 10.41 -4.05
C TRP A 193 6.92 9.34 -5.08
N HIS A 194 7.70 8.27 -5.14
CA HIS A 194 7.55 7.08 -6.00
C HIS A 194 7.04 7.40 -7.42
N THR A 195 7.62 8.45 -8.02
CA THR A 195 7.21 9.00 -9.33
C THR A 195 7.38 8.00 -10.46
N PRO A 196 6.52 8.02 -11.46
CA PRO A 196 5.25 8.75 -11.52
C PRO A 196 4.06 7.91 -11.04
N ARG A 197 4.29 6.82 -10.30
CA ARG A 197 3.25 5.88 -9.84
C ARG A 197 2.37 6.45 -8.74
N HIS A 198 2.96 7.14 -7.75
CA HIS A 198 2.17 7.87 -6.76
C HIS A 198 1.68 9.19 -7.38
N ILE A 199 0.39 9.30 -7.58
CA ILE A 199 -0.25 10.48 -8.18
C ILE A 199 -0.89 11.40 -7.16
N SER A 200 -1.17 10.89 -5.95
CA SER A 200 -1.71 11.66 -4.83
C SER A 200 -0.97 11.35 -3.55
N LEU A 201 -0.56 12.39 -2.81
CA LEU A 201 0.18 12.25 -1.56
C LEU A 201 -0.64 12.83 -0.42
N PHE A 202 -1.05 11.95 0.48
CA PHE A 202 -2.01 12.27 1.53
C PHE A 202 -1.33 12.64 2.85
N SER A 203 -1.83 13.68 3.49
CA SER A 203 -1.64 13.98 4.91
C SER A 203 -2.85 13.48 5.72
N PRO A 204 -2.77 13.44 7.07
CA PRO A 204 -3.92 13.11 7.90
C PRO A 204 -5.16 13.98 7.66
N ASP A 205 -4.98 15.25 7.29
CA ASP A 205 -6.09 16.17 7.10
C ASP A 205 -6.78 15.97 5.76
N ASN A 206 -6.01 15.87 4.67
CA ASN A 206 -6.64 15.73 3.35
C ASN A 206 -7.19 14.33 3.09
N ILE A 207 -6.67 13.27 3.73
CA ILE A 207 -7.30 11.95 3.66
C ILE A 207 -8.67 11.95 4.39
N ARG A 208 -8.79 12.64 5.52
CA ARG A 208 -10.10 12.80 6.21
C ARG A 208 -11.11 13.51 5.32
N LEU A 209 -10.70 14.57 4.64
CA LEU A 209 -11.58 15.31 3.73
C LEU A 209 -12.02 14.46 2.55
N LEU A 210 -11.11 13.69 1.94
CA LEU A 210 -11.42 12.75 0.85
C LEU A 210 -12.47 11.73 1.30
N LEU A 211 -12.24 11.08 2.43
CA LEU A 211 -13.13 10.05 2.98
C LEU A 211 -14.52 10.61 3.31
N GLN A 212 -14.59 11.79 3.91
CA GLN A 212 -15.85 12.46 4.19
C GLN A 212 -16.63 12.76 2.88
N LYS A 213 -15.95 13.28 1.85
CA LYS A 213 -16.56 13.58 0.55
C LYS A 213 -17.07 12.35 -0.19
N SER A 214 -16.48 11.19 0.06
CA SER A 214 -16.87 9.91 -0.54
C SER A 214 -17.81 9.06 0.34
N GLY A 215 -18.37 9.65 1.40
CA GLY A 215 -19.40 9.02 2.25
C GLY A 215 -18.85 8.05 3.30
N TRP A 216 -17.58 8.21 3.71
CA TRP A 216 -16.95 7.41 4.75
C TRP A 216 -16.67 8.24 6.01
N LYS A 217 -16.92 7.65 7.17
CA LYS A 217 -16.62 8.22 8.48
C LYS A 217 -15.33 7.63 9.03
N VAL A 218 -14.35 8.47 9.36
CA VAL A 218 -13.10 8.01 9.98
C VAL A 218 -13.36 7.62 11.44
N SER A 219 -13.18 6.33 11.73
CA SER A 219 -13.29 5.76 13.08
C SER A 219 -11.95 5.87 13.82
N LYS A 220 -10.83 5.55 13.16
CA LYS A 220 -9.48 5.65 13.72
C LYS A 220 -8.50 6.10 12.65
N LEU A 221 -7.53 6.93 13.04
CA LEU A 221 -6.39 7.28 12.21
C LEU A 221 -5.10 7.11 13.03
N PHE A 222 -4.19 6.32 12.50
CA PHE A 222 -2.87 6.08 13.09
C PHE A 222 -1.80 6.67 12.17
N THR A 223 -0.85 7.42 12.71
CA THR A 223 0.31 7.94 11.96
C THR A 223 1.45 6.91 11.87
N TYR A 224 1.10 5.64 11.94
CA TYR A 224 1.96 4.47 11.75
C TYR A 224 1.19 3.36 11.05
N GLY A 225 1.92 2.41 10.45
CA GLY A 225 1.33 1.33 9.67
C GLY A 225 1.81 -0.06 10.08
N THR A 226 1.48 -1.05 9.26
CA THR A 226 1.93 -2.43 9.39
C THR A 226 3.33 -2.62 8.79
N MET A 227 3.64 -1.88 7.72
CA MET A 227 4.96 -1.87 7.10
C MET A 227 6.01 -1.25 8.03
N ASN A 228 7.24 -1.79 8.01
CA ASN A 228 8.32 -1.22 8.79
C ASN A 228 8.73 0.14 8.20
N PRO A 229 8.61 1.25 8.94
CA PRO A 229 8.93 2.58 8.43
C PRO A 229 10.39 2.73 8.00
N TYR A 230 11.30 1.89 8.51
CA TYR A 230 12.70 1.87 8.08
C TYR A 230 12.83 1.66 6.57
N LEU A 231 11.89 0.94 5.93
CA LEU A 231 11.92 0.74 4.47
C LEU A 231 11.88 2.08 3.72
N LEU A 232 11.00 3.01 4.10
CA LEU A 232 10.95 4.34 3.49
C LEU A 232 12.26 5.13 3.71
N TYR A 233 12.84 5.03 4.89
CA TYR A 233 14.13 5.69 5.18
C TYR A 233 15.25 5.11 4.33
N TRP A 234 15.32 3.79 4.25
CA TRP A 234 16.35 3.12 3.47
C TRP A 234 16.19 3.38 1.96
N MET A 235 14.96 3.30 1.45
CA MET A 235 14.66 3.62 0.05
C MET A 235 15.01 5.07 -0.27
N SER A 236 14.68 6.01 0.60
CA SER A 236 15.01 7.44 0.43
C SER A 236 16.52 7.67 0.45
N GLU A 237 17.27 6.93 1.25
CA GLU A 237 18.73 6.99 1.26
C GLU A 237 19.34 6.44 -0.05
N MET A 238 18.74 5.38 -0.62
CA MET A 238 19.18 4.85 -1.91
C MET A 238 18.92 5.87 -3.03
N GLU A 239 17.76 6.53 -3.05
CA GLU A 239 17.45 7.62 -3.96
C GLU A 239 18.48 8.76 -3.84
N GLN A 240 18.77 9.19 -2.62
CA GLN A 240 19.77 10.25 -2.36
C GLN A 240 21.17 9.90 -2.89
N LYS A 241 21.51 8.60 -2.91
CA LYS A 241 22.78 8.09 -3.41
C LYS A 241 22.78 7.72 -4.89
N GLY A 242 21.66 7.90 -5.58
CA GLY A 242 21.51 7.51 -7.00
C GLY A 242 21.64 6.00 -7.24
N ILE A 243 21.29 5.18 -6.25
CA ILE A 243 21.35 3.72 -6.38
C ILE A 243 20.05 3.21 -6.98
N GLY A 244 20.13 2.67 -8.20
CA GLY A 244 18.97 2.11 -8.90
C GLY A 244 18.44 0.83 -8.27
N TRP A 245 17.14 0.58 -8.47
CA TRP A 245 16.41 -0.59 -7.97
C TRP A 245 16.45 -1.79 -8.92
N ASP A 246 17.08 -1.64 -10.07
CA ASP A 246 17.28 -2.66 -11.10
C ASP A 246 18.37 -3.68 -10.72
N LYS A 247 19.19 -3.36 -9.73
CA LYS A 247 20.33 -4.18 -9.30
C LYS A 247 19.95 -5.26 -8.31
N ASN A 248 20.78 -6.29 -8.21
CA ASN A 248 20.71 -7.27 -7.13
C ASN A 248 20.98 -6.60 -5.78
N MET A 249 20.09 -6.79 -4.81
CA MET A 249 20.18 -6.20 -3.48
C MET A 249 20.98 -7.06 -2.47
N GLU A 250 21.43 -8.22 -2.86
CA GLU A 250 22.17 -9.15 -2.01
C GLU A 250 23.33 -8.49 -1.28
N ASN A 251 24.20 -7.78 -2.01
CA ASN A 251 25.35 -7.08 -1.46
C ASN A 251 24.98 -5.91 -0.52
N LYS A 252 23.71 -5.53 -0.47
CA LYS A 252 23.20 -4.48 0.43
C LYS A 252 22.59 -5.03 1.71
N PHE A 253 22.34 -6.36 1.77
CA PHE A 253 21.53 -6.98 2.80
C PHE A 253 22.09 -6.79 4.21
N LEU A 254 23.37 -7.08 4.43
CA LEU A 254 23.99 -6.94 5.75
C LEU A 254 23.98 -5.48 6.24
N GLY A 255 24.30 -4.55 5.33
CA GLY A 255 24.21 -3.12 5.64
C GLY A 255 22.78 -2.66 5.93
N PHE A 256 21.80 -3.21 5.21
CA PHE A 256 20.37 -2.99 5.47
C PHE A 256 19.99 -3.47 6.88
N MET A 257 20.36 -4.69 7.25
CA MET A 257 20.03 -5.28 8.56
C MET A 257 20.68 -4.50 9.72
N LEU A 258 21.96 -4.16 9.60
CA LEU A 258 22.66 -3.36 10.62
C LEU A 258 21.97 -2.01 10.85
N ARG A 259 21.68 -1.30 9.78
CA ARG A 259 21.00 0.02 9.86
C ARG A 259 19.56 -0.10 10.34
N MET A 260 18.87 -1.19 10.01
CA MET A 260 17.54 -1.48 10.55
C MET A 260 17.61 -1.68 12.08
N ALA A 261 18.63 -2.38 12.59
CA ALA A 261 18.85 -2.52 14.02
C ALA A 261 19.11 -1.17 14.70
N LEU A 262 19.95 -0.32 14.11
CA LEU A 262 20.22 1.03 14.60
C LEU A 262 18.99 1.97 14.54
N PHE A 263 18.01 1.64 13.70
CA PHE A 263 16.77 2.40 13.58
C PHE A 263 15.72 2.00 14.66
N MET A 264 15.89 0.89 15.35
CA MET A 264 14.92 0.37 16.31
C MET A 264 14.49 1.37 17.40
N PRO A 265 15.39 2.18 18.02
CA PRO A 265 14.97 3.20 19.00
C PRO A 265 14.00 4.23 18.42
N LYS A 266 14.16 4.61 17.15
CA LYS A 266 13.22 5.47 16.42
C LYS A 266 11.88 4.78 16.21
N LYS A 267 11.92 3.50 15.83
CA LYS A 267 10.70 2.72 15.61
C LYS A 267 9.86 2.58 16.88
N TRP A 268 10.47 2.45 18.04
CA TRP A 268 9.74 2.41 19.31
C TRP A 268 8.93 3.70 19.58
N LYS A 269 9.37 4.82 19.01
CA LYS A 269 8.67 6.12 19.06
C LYS A 269 7.73 6.36 17.86
N GLU A 270 7.49 5.36 17.00
CA GLU A 270 6.72 5.51 15.77
C GLU A 270 5.33 6.09 16.02
N LYS A 271 4.64 5.62 17.05
CA LYS A 271 3.27 6.06 17.39
C LYS A 271 3.17 7.56 17.67
N SER A 272 4.23 8.18 18.17
CA SER A 272 4.28 9.61 18.51
C SER A 272 5.03 10.46 17.47
N SER A 273 5.75 9.84 16.53
CA SER A 273 6.71 10.53 15.66
C SER A 273 6.33 10.57 14.19
N SER A 274 5.22 9.94 13.78
CA SER A 274 4.77 9.89 12.38
C SER A 274 5.93 9.62 11.40
N LEU A 275 6.50 8.40 11.44
CA LEU A 275 7.76 8.12 10.74
C LEU A 275 7.63 8.04 9.22
N GLY A 276 6.46 7.67 8.66
CA GLY A 276 6.37 7.58 7.22
C GLY A 276 5.05 7.03 6.67
N ILE A 277 4.35 6.23 7.43
CA ILE A 277 3.12 5.53 7.02
C ILE A 277 1.97 6.00 7.89
N MET A 278 0.76 5.98 7.35
CA MET A 278 -0.46 6.10 8.14
C MET A 278 -1.45 5.00 7.78
N THR A 279 -2.27 4.63 8.77
CA THR A 279 -3.38 3.69 8.61
C THR A 279 -4.68 4.38 9.03
N VAL A 280 -5.70 4.31 8.18
CA VAL A 280 -7.02 4.87 8.46
C VAL A 280 -8.03 3.73 8.47
N ILE A 281 -8.89 3.71 9.49
CA ILE A 281 -10.01 2.77 9.63
C ILE A 281 -11.29 3.58 9.55
N VAL A 282 -12.17 3.20 8.63
CA VAL A 282 -13.40 3.93 8.35
C VAL A 282 -14.59 2.99 8.26
N THR A 283 -15.78 3.54 8.47
CA THR A 283 -17.07 2.87 8.31
C THR A 283 -17.95 3.70 7.37
N PRO A 284 -18.96 3.13 6.72
CA PRO A 284 -19.93 3.90 5.96
C PRO A 284 -20.58 4.99 6.82
N GLN A 285 -20.82 6.16 6.22
CA GLN A 285 -21.49 7.29 6.87
C GLN A 285 -23.00 7.18 6.76
#